data_8588e2dadf09805ded2490d7a50122be
#
_entry.id   8588e2dadf09805ded2490d7a50122be
#
_cell.length_a   1.000
_cell.length_b   1.000
_cell.length_c   1.000
_cell.angle_alpha   90.00
_cell.angle_beta   90.00
_cell.angle_gamma   90.00
#
_symmetry.space_group_name_H-M   'P 1'
#
loop_
_entity.id
_entity.type
_entity.pdbx_description
1 polymer ?
#
loop_
_entity_poly.entity_id
_entity_poly.type
_entity_poly.pdbx_seq_one_letter_code
_entity_poly.pdbx_strand_id
1 'polypeptide(L)'
;MYNPQIKTFIIVADAGSFNKAAEQLFVSSTAIIKQMNLLEGHLEVRLFHRSHKGLSLTEAGEAFYTDAKHIIKYSDNTLKRIKEISRGVSDIIRIGSSPITPVDYLLNIGPALQQEGIRFQIIPFENNPENARQILDHLGKDIDIVMGIFDKRTATYYDKIQTLAVKSLTLSILMSNMDPLASKESLDWSDLEKRRVYLLNAGWSAAISRLRQDIVENHPRIELVDFSFLNTDAFNQCLQDNGLFVGFDIWDKVHPFITVRPVNWNYEMDYGVLYSENASPPVKLFLDIVKRSL
;
A
#
# COMPACT_ATOMS: atom_id res chain seq x y z
N MET A 1 0.10 19.03 17.48
CA MET A 1 1.14 18.26 18.15
C MET A 1 2.45 18.23 17.34
N TYR A 2 2.62 19.10 16.40
CA TYR A 2 3.88 19.36 15.65
C TYR A 2 4.19 20.85 15.66
N ASN A 3 5.44 21.20 15.32
CA ASN A 3 5.83 22.60 15.19
C ASN A 3 5.03 23.26 14.04
N PRO A 4 4.25 24.34 14.28
CA PRO A 4 3.45 25.02 13.24
C PRO A 4 4.27 25.47 12.03
N GLN A 5 5.57 25.72 12.20
CA GLN A 5 6.48 26.09 11.12
C GLN A 5 6.59 24.99 10.03
N ILE A 6 6.37 23.72 10.38
CA ILE A 6 6.34 22.61 9.42
C ILE A 6 5.20 22.79 8.40
N LYS A 7 4.02 23.20 8.86
CA LYS A 7 2.88 23.51 7.96
C LYS A 7 3.19 24.71 7.06
N THR A 8 3.75 25.76 7.64
CA THR A 8 4.18 26.93 6.87
C THR A 8 5.23 26.56 5.83
N PHE A 9 6.18 25.69 6.17
CA PHE A 9 7.19 25.20 5.23
C PHE A 9 6.58 24.51 4.01
N ILE A 10 5.63 23.61 4.20
CA ILE A 10 4.92 22.93 3.08
C ILE A 10 4.23 23.97 2.18
N ILE A 11 3.51 24.91 2.76
CA ILE A 11 2.80 25.95 2.00
C ILE A 11 3.78 26.82 1.21
N VAL A 12 4.94 27.12 1.79
CA VAL A 12 6.00 27.89 1.11
C VAL A 12 6.61 27.10 -0.04
N ALA A 13 6.84 25.81 0.15
CA ALA A 13 7.36 24.90 -0.87
C ALA A 13 6.38 24.78 -2.05
N ASP A 14 5.10 24.55 -1.76
CA ASP A 14 4.05 24.44 -2.77
C ASP A 14 3.83 25.76 -3.56
N ALA A 15 3.93 26.92 -2.88
CA ALA A 15 3.77 28.22 -3.52
C ALA A 15 4.98 28.67 -4.35
N GLY A 16 6.18 28.10 -4.11
CA GLY A 16 7.45 28.48 -4.74
C GLY A 16 7.85 29.95 -4.51
N SER A 17 7.23 30.61 -3.53
CA SER A 17 7.46 32.04 -3.22
C SER A 17 6.97 32.38 -1.82
N PHE A 18 7.79 33.11 -1.06
CA PHE A 18 7.39 33.62 0.25
C PHE A 18 6.20 34.59 0.18
N ASN A 19 6.10 35.41 -0.89
CA ASN A 19 5.01 36.35 -1.07
C ASN A 19 3.69 35.61 -1.32
N LYS A 20 3.68 34.65 -2.22
CA LYS A 20 2.48 33.84 -2.49
C LYS A 20 2.02 33.05 -1.28
N ALA A 21 2.96 32.46 -0.52
CA ALA A 21 2.65 31.75 0.72
C ALA A 21 2.09 32.70 1.79
N ALA A 22 2.62 33.93 1.88
CA ALA A 22 2.14 34.96 2.79
C ALA A 22 0.67 35.37 2.47
N GLU A 23 0.35 35.53 1.21
CA GLU A 23 -1.02 35.77 0.75
C GLU A 23 -1.98 34.64 1.14
N GLN A 24 -1.58 33.37 0.91
CA GLN A 24 -2.39 32.19 1.28
C GLN A 24 -2.63 32.08 2.79
N LEU A 25 -1.64 32.47 3.59
CA LEU A 25 -1.69 32.41 5.04
C LEU A 25 -2.22 33.69 5.72
N PHE A 26 -2.52 34.74 4.95
CA PHE A 26 -2.99 36.04 5.43
C PHE A 26 -2.02 36.68 6.43
N VAL A 27 -0.70 36.58 6.17
CA VAL A 27 0.36 37.18 6.98
C VAL A 27 1.35 37.97 6.12
N SER A 28 2.30 38.68 6.73
CA SER A 28 3.36 39.35 5.98
C SER A 28 4.43 38.41 5.47
N SER A 29 5.02 38.69 4.31
CA SER A 29 6.17 37.93 3.78
C SER A 29 7.34 37.89 4.76
N THR A 30 7.55 38.97 5.51
CA THR A 30 8.59 39.06 6.56
C THR A 30 8.34 38.04 7.68
N ALA A 31 7.07 37.82 8.06
CA ALA A 31 6.72 36.82 9.06
C ALA A 31 7.01 35.40 8.56
N ILE A 32 6.70 35.09 7.30
CA ILE A 32 7.02 33.81 6.68
C ILE A 32 8.53 33.57 6.64
N ILE A 33 9.30 34.57 6.17
CA ILE A 33 10.77 34.47 6.12
C ILE A 33 11.35 34.21 7.52
N LYS A 34 10.85 34.91 8.54
CA LYS A 34 11.27 34.69 9.93
C LYS A 34 10.97 33.28 10.41
N GLN A 35 9.78 32.74 10.12
CA GLN A 35 9.41 31.37 10.48
C GLN A 35 10.32 30.34 9.78
N MET A 36 10.61 30.51 8.50
CA MET A 36 11.51 29.60 7.77
C MET A 36 12.93 29.67 8.28
N ASN A 37 13.45 30.88 8.58
CA ASN A 37 14.77 31.03 9.17
C ASN A 37 14.87 30.35 10.54
N LEU A 38 13.81 30.43 11.36
CA LEU A 38 13.75 29.73 12.64
C LEU A 38 13.71 28.22 12.47
N LEU A 39 12.95 27.71 11.51
CA LEU A 39 12.89 26.29 11.20
C LEU A 39 14.25 25.77 10.70
N GLU A 40 14.85 26.43 9.72
CA GLU A 40 16.19 26.11 9.20
C GLU A 40 17.26 26.19 10.31
N GLY A 41 17.13 27.15 11.22
CA GLY A 41 18.03 27.28 12.37
C GLY A 41 17.88 26.15 13.40
N HIS A 42 16.65 25.69 13.66
CA HIS A 42 16.40 24.54 14.53
C HIS A 42 16.90 23.22 13.95
N LEU A 43 16.82 23.09 12.62
CA LEU A 43 17.27 21.89 11.92
C LEU A 43 18.75 21.92 11.58
N GLU A 44 19.39 23.09 11.75
CA GLU A 44 20.79 23.37 11.35
C GLU A 44 21.05 23.08 9.86
N VAL A 45 19.99 23.15 9.03
CA VAL A 45 20.06 22.84 7.59
C VAL A 45 19.30 23.88 6.80
N ARG A 46 19.77 24.21 5.59
CA ARG A 46 19.04 25.02 4.64
C ARG A 46 18.04 24.15 3.88
N LEU A 47 16.76 24.56 3.90
CA LEU A 47 15.69 23.86 3.20
C LEU A 47 15.36 24.51 1.85
N PHE A 48 15.73 25.79 1.66
CA PHE A 48 15.43 26.53 0.46
C PHE A 48 16.66 27.14 -0.20
N HIS A 49 16.73 27.03 -1.53
CA HIS A 49 17.54 27.88 -2.38
C HIS A 49 16.77 29.17 -2.68
N ARG A 50 17.37 30.31 -2.34
CA ARG A 50 16.79 31.65 -2.57
C ARG A 50 17.54 32.30 -3.71
N SER A 51 16.89 32.61 -4.82
CA SER A 51 17.48 33.24 -5.98
C SER A 51 16.59 34.33 -6.55
N HIS A 52 17.12 35.16 -7.44
CA HIS A 52 16.34 36.15 -8.19
C HIS A 52 15.27 35.51 -9.10
N LYS A 53 15.42 34.21 -9.40
CA LYS A 53 14.46 33.43 -10.21
C LYS A 53 13.32 32.83 -9.39
N GLY A 54 13.36 32.92 -8.06
CA GLY A 54 12.35 32.37 -7.16
C GLY A 54 12.94 31.53 -6.04
N LEU A 55 12.09 30.73 -5.44
CA LEU A 55 12.37 29.85 -4.32
C LEU A 55 12.22 28.39 -4.78
N SER A 56 13.21 27.55 -4.48
CA SER A 56 13.17 26.09 -4.71
C SER A 56 13.68 25.36 -3.50
N LEU A 57 13.31 24.11 -3.33
CA LEU A 57 13.85 23.26 -2.26
C LEU A 57 15.31 22.90 -2.52
N THR A 58 16.07 22.73 -1.45
CA THR A 58 17.36 22.02 -1.47
C THR A 58 17.10 20.52 -1.43
N GLU A 59 18.11 19.67 -1.63
CA GLU A 59 18.01 18.22 -1.46
C GLU A 59 17.49 17.86 -0.05
N ALA A 60 18.02 18.51 0.99
CA ALA A 60 17.51 18.39 2.36
C ALA A 60 16.07 18.90 2.50
N GLY A 61 15.72 19.97 1.77
CA GLY A 61 14.36 20.50 1.70
C GLY A 61 13.37 19.53 1.09
N GLU A 62 13.74 18.82 0.04
CA GLU A 62 12.88 17.80 -0.61
C GLU A 62 12.67 16.58 0.29
N ALA A 63 13.73 16.09 0.92
CA ALA A 63 13.62 15.03 1.92
C ALA A 63 12.69 15.47 3.07
N PHE A 64 12.93 16.65 3.63
CA PHE A 64 12.10 17.19 4.70
C PHE A 64 10.65 17.47 4.28
N TYR A 65 10.39 17.83 3.01
CA TYR A 65 9.04 18.06 2.51
C TYR A 65 8.19 16.77 2.53
N THR A 66 8.79 15.66 2.14
CA THR A 66 8.14 14.35 2.20
C THR A 66 7.82 13.98 3.65
N ASP A 67 8.81 14.03 4.54
CA ASP A 67 8.64 13.69 5.95
C ASP A 67 7.69 14.64 6.69
N ALA A 68 7.72 15.93 6.36
CA ALA A 68 6.83 16.94 6.93
C ALA A 68 5.35 16.65 6.65
N LYS A 69 5.01 16.19 5.45
CA LYS A 69 3.65 15.76 5.11
C LYS A 69 3.22 14.55 5.95
N HIS A 70 4.11 13.58 6.13
CA HIS A 70 3.86 12.42 6.98
C HIS A 70 3.65 12.81 8.45
N ILE A 71 4.48 13.69 9.01
CA ILE A 71 4.36 14.19 10.39
C ILE A 71 3.02 14.87 10.62
N ILE A 72 2.59 15.75 9.70
CA ILE A 72 1.31 16.45 9.81
C ILE A 72 0.15 15.44 9.78
N LYS A 73 0.13 14.55 8.77
CA LYS A 73 -0.89 13.52 8.62
C LYS A 73 -0.98 12.62 9.85
N TYR A 74 0.15 12.17 10.37
CA TYR A 74 0.21 11.36 11.59
C TYR A 74 -0.35 12.10 12.81
N SER A 75 0.04 13.37 12.98
CA SER A 75 -0.45 14.22 14.08
C SER A 75 -1.96 14.45 14.01
N ASP A 76 -2.50 14.74 12.83
CA ASP A 76 -3.93 14.95 12.62
C ASP A 76 -4.73 13.67 12.88
N ASN A 77 -4.24 12.53 12.42
CA ASN A 77 -4.84 11.22 12.69
C ASN A 77 -4.82 10.91 14.20
N THR A 78 -3.73 11.24 14.89
CA THR A 78 -3.62 11.05 16.34
C THR A 78 -4.65 11.89 17.09
N LEU A 79 -4.81 13.17 16.72
CA LEU A 79 -5.81 14.04 17.34
C LEU A 79 -7.24 13.55 17.09
N LYS A 80 -7.51 13.06 15.87
CA LYS A 80 -8.81 12.47 15.54
C LYS A 80 -9.09 11.24 16.42
N ARG A 81 -8.13 10.32 16.52
CA ARG A 81 -8.23 9.10 17.34
C ARG A 81 -8.49 9.41 18.81
N ILE A 82 -7.75 10.36 19.41
CA ILE A 82 -7.95 10.75 20.81
C ILE A 82 -9.37 11.29 21.03
N LYS A 83 -9.88 12.10 20.11
CA LYS A 83 -11.25 12.63 20.18
C LYS A 83 -12.30 11.52 20.04
N GLU A 84 -12.08 10.54 19.19
CA GLU A 84 -12.95 9.37 19.02
C GLU A 84 -13.00 8.53 20.30
N ILE A 85 -11.84 8.23 20.88
CA ILE A 85 -11.74 7.51 22.17
C ILE A 85 -12.48 8.27 23.29
N SER A 86 -12.26 9.60 23.38
CA SER A 86 -12.91 10.43 24.43
C SER A 86 -14.42 10.51 24.30
N ARG A 87 -14.96 10.27 23.10
CA ARG A 87 -16.40 10.23 22.81
C ARG A 87 -17.03 8.85 22.97
N GLY A 88 -16.25 7.84 23.36
CA GLY A 88 -16.71 6.45 23.41
C GLY A 88 -16.99 5.83 22.03
N VAL A 89 -16.50 6.46 20.95
CA VAL A 89 -16.65 5.99 19.56
C VAL A 89 -15.48 5.08 19.21
N SER A 90 -15.25 4.03 20.03
CA SER A 90 -14.15 3.08 19.81
C SER A 90 -14.49 1.93 18.83
N ASP A 91 -15.71 1.93 18.25
CA ASP A 91 -16.24 0.76 17.54
C ASP A 91 -16.05 0.83 16.01
N ILE A 92 -15.21 1.76 15.52
CA ILE A 92 -14.90 1.86 14.10
C ILE A 92 -13.61 1.10 13.82
N ILE A 93 -13.68 0.11 12.94
CA ILE A 93 -12.52 -0.61 12.42
C ILE A 93 -11.97 0.13 11.20
N ARG A 94 -10.70 0.49 11.23
CA ARG A 94 -9.99 1.13 10.10
C ARG A 94 -9.34 0.06 9.27
N ILE A 95 -9.80 -0.06 8.03
CA ILE A 95 -9.37 -1.10 7.10
C ILE A 95 -8.50 -0.45 6.03
N GLY A 96 -7.24 -0.83 5.98
CA GLY A 96 -6.32 -0.38 4.95
C GLY A 96 -6.65 -0.99 3.59
N SER A 97 -6.64 -0.17 2.54
CA SER A 97 -6.91 -0.61 1.17
C SER A 97 -5.99 0.08 0.17
N SER A 98 -5.58 -0.66 -0.82
CA SER A 98 -4.89 -0.19 -2.03
C SER A 98 -5.39 -1.00 -3.24
N PRO A 99 -5.06 -0.64 -4.47
CA PRO A 99 -5.46 -1.41 -5.66
C PRO A 99 -5.09 -2.90 -5.58
N ILE A 100 -3.98 -3.25 -4.94
CA ILE A 100 -3.53 -4.64 -4.79
C ILE A 100 -3.93 -5.31 -3.46
N THR A 101 -4.53 -4.55 -2.56
CA THR A 101 -5.13 -5.05 -1.31
C THR A 101 -6.62 -4.69 -1.28
N PRO A 102 -7.42 -5.24 -2.23
CA PRO A 102 -8.84 -4.92 -2.34
C PRO A 102 -9.60 -5.45 -1.13
N VAL A 103 -10.66 -4.74 -0.78
CA VAL A 103 -11.52 -5.08 0.37
C VAL A 103 -12.86 -5.70 -0.05
N ASP A 104 -12.95 -6.19 -1.28
CA ASP A 104 -14.19 -6.75 -1.85
C ASP A 104 -14.76 -7.92 -1.02
N TYR A 105 -13.89 -8.66 -0.32
CA TYR A 105 -14.33 -9.70 0.61
C TYR A 105 -15.33 -9.19 1.67
N LEU A 106 -15.22 -7.91 2.07
CA LEU A 106 -16.14 -7.30 3.03
C LEU A 106 -17.59 -7.28 2.53
N LEU A 107 -17.81 -7.32 1.22
CA LEU A 107 -19.15 -7.41 0.65
C LEU A 107 -19.86 -8.70 1.06
N ASN A 108 -19.09 -9.78 1.21
CA ASN A 108 -19.64 -11.10 1.57
C ASN A 108 -20.06 -11.17 3.04
N ILE A 109 -19.37 -10.46 3.93
CA ILE A 109 -19.62 -10.45 5.38
C ILE A 109 -20.32 -9.18 5.86
N GLY A 110 -20.58 -8.23 4.96
CA GLY A 110 -21.19 -6.94 5.26
C GLY A 110 -22.50 -7.03 6.07
N PRO A 111 -23.46 -7.89 5.68
CA PRO A 111 -24.69 -8.07 6.46
C PRO A 111 -24.44 -8.53 7.90
N ALA A 112 -23.50 -9.46 8.13
CA ALA A 112 -23.15 -9.94 9.47
C ALA A 112 -22.46 -8.84 10.29
N LEU A 113 -21.57 -8.05 9.69
CA LEU A 113 -20.95 -6.89 10.34
C LEU A 113 -21.99 -5.87 10.79
N GLN A 114 -22.98 -5.60 9.95
CA GLN A 114 -24.04 -4.66 10.24
C GLN A 114 -24.95 -5.15 11.37
N GLN A 115 -25.28 -6.43 11.43
CA GLN A 115 -26.09 -7.03 12.50
C GLN A 115 -25.41 -6.93 13.86
N GLU A 116 -24.10 -7.08 13.92
CA GLU A 116 -23.29 -6.95 15.15
C GLU A 116 -22.93 -5.48 15.46
N GLY A 117 -23.45 -4.51 14.70
CA GLY A 117 -23.21 -3.09 14.92
C GLY A 117 -21.79 -2.61 14.63
N ILE A 118 -20.98 -3.44 13.94
CA ILE A 118 -19.62 -3.08 13.58
C ILE A 118 -19.64 -2.00 12.49
N ARG A 119 -18.95 -0.92 12.76
CA ARG A 119 -18.70 0.16 11.81
C ARG A 119 -17.25 0.07 11.32
N PHE A 120 -17.03 0.37 10.04
CA PHE A 120 -15.68 0.40 9.49
C PHE A 120 -15.45 1.64 8.63
N GLN A 121 -14.19 2.00 8.49
CA GLN A 121 -13.72 3.06 7.63
C GLN A 121 -12.60 2.52 6.75
N ILE A 122 -12.73 2.68 5.43
CA ILE A 122 -11.66 2.34 4.49
C ILE A 122 -10.62 3.46 4.50
N ILE A 123 -9.38 3.10 4.75
CA ILE A 123 -8.22 4.00 4.75
C ILE A 123 -7.39 3.69 3.51
N PRO A 124 -7.46 4.51 2.47
CA PRO A 124 -6.64 4.30 1.29
C PRO A 124 -5.17 4.58 1.61
N PHE A 125 -4.29 3.76 1.05
CA PHE A 125 -2.86 3.98 1.11
C PHE A 125 -2.19 3.72 -0.22
N GLU A 126 -1.09 4.40 -0.46
CA GLU A 126 -0.23 4.16 -1.61
C GLU A 126 0.63 2.92 -1.36
N ASN A 127 0.60 1.98 -2.31
CA ASN A 127 1.34 0.74 -2.19
C ASN A 127 2.77 0.91 -2.74
N ASN A 128 3.68 1.31 -1.87
CA ASN A 128 5.11 1.34 -2.08
C ASN A 128 5.83 0.64 -0.91
N PRO A 129 7.12 0.27 -1.04
CA PRO A 129 7.84 -0.50 -0.02
C PRO A 129 7.85 0.16 1.36
N GLU A 130 7.99 1.47 1.39
CA GLU A 130 8.06 2.25 2.62
C GLU A 130 6.71 2.29 3.34
N ASN A 131 5.64 2.64 2.63
CA ASN A 131 4.29 2.66 3.19
C ASN A 131 3.83 1.28 3.65
N ALA A 132 4.11 0.23 2.86
CA ALA A 132 3.77 -1.14 3.22
C ALA A 132 4.43 -1.54 4.54
N ARG A 133 5.72 -1.25 4.70
CA ARG A 133 6.45 -1.50 5.94
C ARG A 133 5.89 -0.69 7.10
N GLN A 134 5.69 0.62 6.92
CA GLN A 134 5.12 1.50 7.96
C GLN A 134 3.74 1.03 8.41
N ILE A 135 2.86 0.61 7.48
CA ILE A 135 1.54 0.10 7.83
C ILE A 135 1.65 -1.16 8.68
N LEU A 136 2.52 -2.10 8.32
CA LEU A 136 2.72 -3.32 9.07
C LEU A 136 3.31 -3.04 10.46
N ASP A 137 4.32 -2.18 10.57
CA ASP A 137 4.94 -1.79 11.85
C ASP A 137 3.97 -1.05 12.78
N HIS A 138 2.94 -0.39 12.24
CA HIS A 138 1.97 0.42 12.99
C HIS A 138 0.54 -0.14 12.96
N LEU A 139 0.37 -1.40 12.55
CA LEU A 139 -0.94 -2.06 12.49
C LEU A 139 -1.59 -2.07 13.88
N GLY A 140 -2.87 -1.68 13.95
CA GLY A 140 -3.60 -1.44 15.19
C GLY A 140 -3.51 0.01 15.71
N LYS A 141 -2.76 0.92 15.05
CA LYS A 141 -2.69 2.35 15.39
C LYS A 141 -3.50 3.22 14.43
N ASP A 142 -3.07 3.33 13.18
CA ASP A 142 -3.72 4.15 12.16
C ASP A 142 -4.61 3.32 11.23
N ILE A 143 -4.23 2.09 11.00
CA ILE A 143 -4.98 1.03 10.31
C ILE A 143 -5.08 -0.14 11.27
N ASP A 144 -6.27 -0.69 11.45
CA ASP A 144 -6.51 -1.80 12.38
C ASP A 144 -6.28 -3.15 11.70
N ILE A 145 -6.71 -3.27 10.45
CA ILE A 145 -6.55 -4.47 9.62
C ILE A 145 -6.21 -4.12 8.18
N VAL A 146 -5.56 -5.04 7.51
CA VAL A 146 -5.37 -5.05 6.04
C VAL A 146 -5.83 -6.39 5.50
N MET A 147 -6.61 -6.37 4.41
CA MET A 147 -6.89 -7.57 3.63
C MET A 147 -5.76 -7.77 2.63
N GLY A 148 -5.12 -8.93 2.61
CA GLY A 148 -3.96 -9.12 1.75
C GLY A 148 -3.55 -10.57 1.58
N ILE A 149 -2.52 -10.74 0.76
CA ILE A 149 -1.90 -12.04 0.47
C ILE A 149 -0.69 -12.20 1.37
N PHE A 150 -0.56 -13.36 1.96
CA PHE A 150 0.55 -13.68 2.85
C PHE A 150 0.92 -15.17 2.76
N ASP A 151 2.08 -15.51 3.28
CA ASP A 151 2.46 -16.90 3.54
C ASP A 151 2.71 -17.12 5.05
N LYS A 152 2.94 -18.37 5.42
CA LYS A 152 3.19 -18.74 6.83
C LYS A 152 4.41 -18.03 7.45
N ARG A 153 5.29 -17.47 6.62
CA ARG A 153 6.47 -16.73 7.07
C ARG A 153 6.18 -15.26 7.40
N THR A 154 5.07 -14.72 6.91
CA THR A 154 4.70 -13.32 7.17
C THR A 154 4.66 -13.01 8.67
N ALA A 155 4.03 -13.88 9.46
CA ALA A 155 4.00 -13.73 10.92
C ALA A 155 5.40 -13.91 11.58
N THR A 156 6.33 -14.60 10.93
CA THR A 156 7.71 -14.77 11.42
C THR A 156 8.57 -13.52 11.15
N TYR A 157 8.33 -12.83 10.04
CA TYR A 157 9.06 -11.60 9.71
C TYR A 157 8.59 -10.39 10.51
N TYR A 158 7.35 -10.42 10.99
CA TYR A 158 6.72 -9.31 11.71
C TYR A 158 6.16 -9.81 13.04
N ASP A 159 6.99 -9.83 14.09
CA ASP A 159 6.69 -10.40 15.42
C ASP A 159 5.35 -9.97 16.05
N LYS A 160 4.79 -8.83 15.61
CA LYS A 160 3.54 -8.26 16.17
C LYS A 160 2.33 -8.40 15.28
N ILE A 161 2.47 -9.09 14.16
CA ILE A 161 1.38 -9.29 13.19
C ILE A 161 0.85 -10.70 13.31
N GLN A 162 -0.46 -10.79 13.34
CA GLN A 162 -1.21 -12.03 13.23
C GLN A 162 -1.93 -12.08 11.89
N THR A 163 -2.18 -13.27 11.40
CA THR A 163 -2.91 -13.50 10.16
C THR A 163 -4.09 -14.45 10.38
N LEU A 164 -5.18 -14.17 9.68
CA LEU A 164 -6.34 -15.07 9.59
C LEU A 164 -6.59 -15.35 8.11
N ALA A 165 -6.28 -16.56 7.66
CA ALA A 165 -6.56 -17.00 6.31
C ALA A 165 -8.07 -17.09 6.08
N VAL A 166 -8.53 -16.56 4.94
CA VAL A 166 -9.91 -16.58 4.49
C VAL A 166 -10.09 -17.57 3.34
N LYS A 167 -9.16 -17.59 2.42
CA LYS A 167 -9.13 -18.54 1.31
C LYS A 167 -7.70 -18.74 0.79
N SER A 168 -7.45 -19.86 0.15
CA SER A 168 -6.26 -20.05 -0.67
C SER A 168 -6.49 -19.49 -2.07
N LEU A 169 -5.48 -18.84 -2.63
CA LEU A 169 -5.47 -18.30 -3.99
C LEU A 169 -4.38 -18.98 -4.79
N THR A 170 -4.73 -19.54 -5.92
CA THR A 170 -3.76 -20.07 -6.87
C THR A 170 -3.11 -18.91 -7.63
N LEU A 171 -1.80 -18.98 -7.82
CA LEU A 171 -1.09 -18.05 -8.70
C LEU A 171 -1.70 -18.14 -10.10
N SER A 172 -1.97 -17.00 -10.69
CA SER A 172 -2.59 -16.85 -12.00
C SER A 172 -1.74 -15.95 -12.87
N ILE A 173 -2.03 -15.87 -14.16
CA ILE A 173 -1.37 -14.96 -15.09
C ILE A 173 -2.29 -13.77 -15.40
N LEU A 174 -1.74 -12.58 -15.18
CA LEU A 174 -2.31 -11.31 -15.60
C LEU A 174 -1.64 -10.90 -16.92
N MET A 175 -2.44 -10.40 -17.84
CA MET A 175 -1.95 -9.98 -19.16
C MET A 175 -2.84 -8.88 -19.73
N SER A 176 -2.40 -8.27 -20.82
CA SER A 176 -3.27 -7.37 -21.59
C SER A 176 -4.56 -8.11 -22.01
N ASN A 177 -5.72 -7.45 -21.89
CA ASN A 177 -6.96 -7.98 -22.41
C ASN A 177 -6.97 -8.13 -23.95
N MET A 178 -5.97 -7.57 -24.63
CA MET A 178 -5.72 -7.72 -26.06
C MET A 178 -4.73 -8.86 -26.39
N ASP A 179 -4.15 -9.51 -25.39
CA ASP A 179 -3.25 -10.64 -25.61
C ASP A 179 -4.06 -11.84 -26.17
N PRO A 180 -3.53 -12.58 -27.15
CA PRO A 180 -4.23 -13.77 -27.69
C PRO A 180 -4.60 -14.81 -26.62
N LEU A 181 -3.79 -14.92 -25.56
CA LEU A 181 -4.05 -15.82 -24.42
C LEU A 181 -5.26 -15.39 -23.58
N ALA A 182 -5.65 -14.12 -23.68
CA ALA A 182 -6.80 -13.59 -22.93
C ALA A 182 -8.14 -14.25 -23.34
N SER A 183 -8.22 -14.89 -24.51
CA SER A 183 -9.40 -15.62 -24.97
C SER A 183 -9.52 -17.04 -24.40
N LYS A 184 -8.46 -17.57 -23.78
CA LYS A 184 -8.47 -18.90 -23.17
C LYS A 184 -9.18 -18.89 -21.81
N GLU A 185 -9.78 -20.00 -21.43
CA GLU A 185 -10.37 -20.18 -20.09
C GLU A 185 -9.28 -20.44 -19.03
N SER A 186 -8.26 -21.21 -19.40
CA SER A 186 -7.08 -21.49 -18.57
C SER A 186 -5.82 -21.59 -19.43
N LEU A 187 -4.67 -21.46 -18.80
CA LEU A 187 -3.37 -21.54 -19.44
C LEU A 187 -2.61 -22.79 -18.98
N ASP A 188 -1.73 -23.28 -19.85
CA ASP A 188 -0.78 -24.32 -19.57
C ASP A 188 0.66 -23.80 -19.68
N TRP A 189 1.64 -24.54 -19.20
CA TRP A 189 3.06 -24.21 -19.32
C TRP A 189 3.50 -23.88 -20.75
N SER A 190 2.96 -24.57 -21.74
CA SER A 190 3.23 -24.35 -23.17
C SER A 190 2.83 -22.95 -23.66
N ASP A 191 1.83 -22.34 -23.03
CA ASP A 191 1.38 -20.98 -23.36
C ASP A 191 2.36 -19.92 -22.88
N LEU A 192 3.13 -20.23 -21.86
CA LEU A 192 4.11 -19.31 -21.28
C LEU A 192 5.49 -19.38 -21.98
N GLU A 193 5.74 -20.42 -22.78
CA GLU A 193 7.02 -20.58 -23.49
C GLU A 193 7.30 -19.42 -24.44
N LYS A 194 8.55 -18.98 -24.43
CA LYS A 194 9.04 -17.85 -25.22
C LYS A 194 8.37 -16.51 -24.90
N ARG A 195 7.70 -16.44 -23.74
CA ARG A 195 7.07 -15.22 -23.23
C ARG A 195 7.90 -14.65 -22.08
N ARG A 196 7.83 -13.36 -21.91
CA ARG A 196 8.32 -12.68 -20.70
C ARG A 196 7.34 -12.87 -19.59
N VAL A 197 7.78 -13.49 -18.50
CA VAL A 197 6.98 -13.74 -17.31
C VAL A 197 7.55 -12.91 -16.15
N TYR A 198 6.79 -11.91 -15.74
CA TYR A 198 7.10 -11.05 -14.62
C TYR A 198 6.80 -11.76 -13.31
N LEU A 199 7.80 -11.92 -12.47
CA LEU A 199 7.71 -12.64 -11.22
C LEU A 199 8.42 -11.88 -10.09
N LEU A 200 7.79 -11.80 -8.91
CA LEU A 200 8.43 -11.26 -7.71
C LEU A 200 9.76 -11.96 -7.42
N ASN A 201 10.72 -11.19 -6.92
CA ASN A 201 12.04 -11.69 -6.54
C ASN A 201 11.95 -12.91 -5.61
N ALA A 202 12.95 -13.79 -5.70
CA ALA A 202 13.08 -14.93 -4.80
C ALA A 202 13.09 -14.49 -3.33
N GLY A 203 12.49 -15.32 -2.44
CA GLY A 203 12.45 -15.03 -1.01
C GLY A 203 11.20 -14.30 -0.53
N TRP A 204 10.40 -13.72 -1.42
CA TRP A 204 9.16 -13.05 -1.04
C TRP A 204 8.13 -14.04 -0.45
N SER A 205 7.98 -15.21 -1.07
CA SER A 205 7.17 -16.31 -0.52
C SER A 205 7.72 -17.68 -0.91
N ALA A 206 7.30 -18.73 -0.21
CA ALA A 206 7.66 -20.11 -0.55
C ALA A 206 7.04 -20.54 -1.89
N ALA A 207 5.80 -20.12 -2.19
CA ALA A 207 5.13 -20.43 -3.45
C ALA A 207 5.84 -19.79 -4.64
N ILE A 208 6.17 -18.51 -4.55
CA ILE A 208 6.92 -17.78 -5.58
C ILE A 208 8.29 -18.41 -5.80
N SER A 209 8.99 -18.77 -4.73
CA SER A 209 10.31 -19.41 -4.83
C SER A 209 10.25 -20.77 -5.52
N ARG A 210 9.23 -21.59 -5.22
CA ARG A 210 9.01 -22.89 -5.88
C ARG A 210 8.66 -22.73 -7.36
N LEU A 211 7.74 -21.79 -7.68
CA LEU A 211 7.38 -21.50 -9.07
C LEU A 211 8.61 -21.07 -9.88
N ARG A 212 9.43 -20.18 -9.31
CA ARG A 212 10.68 -19.74 -9.93
C ARG A 212 11.63 -20.90 -10.23
N GLN A 213 11.82 -21.76 -9.24
CA GLN A 213 12.69 -22.93 -9.38
C GLN A 213 12.19 -23.85 -10.49
N ASP A 214 10.88 -24.11 -10.54
CA ASP A 214 10.27 -24.96 -11.56
C ASP A 214 10.44 -24.37 -12.97
N ILE A 215 10.22 -23.06 -13.11
CA ILE A 215 10.44 -22.37 -14.39
C ILE A 215 11.90 -22.53 -14.84
N VAL A 216 12.86 -22.29 -13.96
CA VAL A 216 14.30 -22.35 -14.30
C VAL A 216 14.73 -23.79 -14.66
N GLU A 217 14.24 -24.78 -13.95
CA GLU A 217 14.66 -26.18 -14.11
C GLU A 217 13.94 -26.86 -15.28
N ASN A 218 12.62 -26.63 -15.43
CA ASN A 218 11.78 -27.42 -16.33
C ASN A 218 11.23 -26.63 -17.52
N HIS A 219 11.27 -25.30 -17.48
CA HIS A 219 10.70 -24.44 -18.52
C HIS A 219 11.68 -23.34 -18.97
N PRO A 220 12.93 -23.70 -19.40
CA PRO A 220 14.01 -22.73 -19.68
C PRO A 220 13.74 -21.83 -20.88
N ARG A 221 12.66 -22.06 -21.63
CA ARG A 221 12.23 -21.17 -22.72
C ARG A 221 11.35 -20.00 -22.25
N ILE A 222 10.96 -19.96 -20.98
CA ILE A 222 10.28 -18.82 -20.37
C ILE A 222 11.33 -17.77 -19.98
N GLU A 223 11.15 -16.54 -20.42
CA GLU A 223 12.01 -15.41 -20.05
C GLU A 223 11.50 -14.80 -18.73
N LEU A 224 12.17 -15.12 -17.61
CA LEU A 224 11.82 -14.53 -16.32
C LEU A 224 12.30 -13.08 -16.24
N VAL A 225 11.40 -12.18 -15.86
CA VAL A 225 11.67 -10.78 -15.55
C VAL A 225 11.38 -10.54 -14.07
N ASP A 226 12.40 -10.13 -13.34
CA ASP A 226 12.30 -9.89 -11.92
C ASP A 226 11.77 -8.50 -11.60
N PHE A 227 10.91 -8.41 -10.60
CA PHE A 227 10.56 -7.14 -9.97
C PHE A 227 10.60 -7.27 -8.45
N SER A 228 10.93 -6.17 -7.78
CA SER A 228 11.20 -6.17 -6.34
C SER A 228 9.97 -5.86 -5.48
N PHE A 229 8.99 -5.17 -6.05
CA PHE A 229 7.82 -4.74 -5.32
C PHE A 229 6.59 -4.65 -6.22
N LEU A 230 5.47 -5.12 -5.70
CA LEU A 230 4.20 -5.12 -6.40
C LEU A 230 3.52 -3.75 -6.26
N ASN A 231 3.40 -3.03 -7.36
CA ASN A 231 2.71 -1.74 -7.47
C ASN A 231 2.10 -1.57 -8.87
N THR A 232 1.41 -0.46 -9.08
CA THR A 232 0.79 -0.15 -10.37
C THR A 232 1.82 -0.02 -11.50
N ASP A 233 3.03 0.46 -11.21
CA ASP A 233 4.08 0.62 -12.22
C ASP A 233 4.57 -0.71 -12.76
N ALA A 234 4.63 -1.77 -11.93
CA ALA A 234 4.96 -3.11 -12.38
C ALA A 234 3.94 -3.64 -13.41
N PHE A 235 2.66 -3.36 -13.21
CA PHE A 235 1.62 -3.69 -14.19
C PHE A 235 1.76 -2.88 -15.49
N ASN A 236 2.01 -1.58 -15.38
CA ASN A 236 2.22 -0.71 -16.54
C ASN A 236 3.41 -1.20 -17.39
N GLN A 237 4.52 -1.52 -16.76
CA GLN A 237 5.71 -2.04 -17.44
C GLN A 237 5.41 -3.37 -18.13
N CYS A 238 4.76 -4.30 -17.45
CA CYS A 238 4.37 -5.58 -18.02
C CYS A 238 3.50 -5.41 -19.28
N LEU A 239 2.53 -4.48 -19.25
CA LEU A 239 1.67 -4.18 -20.40
C LEU A 239 2.47 -3.58 -21.57
N GLN A 240 3.40 -2.68 -21.31
CA GLN A 240 4.26 -2.07 -22.35
C GLN A 240 5.13 -3.11 -23.06
N ASP A 241 5.59 -4.11 -22.34
CA ASP A 241 6.44 -5.18 -22.85
C ASP A 241 5.66 -6.37 -23.44
N ASN A 242 4.33 -6.30 -23.51
CA ASN A 242 3.46 -7.44 -23.81
C ASN A 242 3.81 -8.69 -22.97
N GLY A 243 4.14 -8.46 -21.71
CA GLY A 243 4.52 -9.49 -20.77
C GLY A 243 3.34 -10.18 -20.13
N LEU A 244 3.63 -11.27 -19.43
CA LEU A 244 2.73 -12.02 -18.59
C LEU A 244 3.12 -11.80 -17.14
N PHE A 245 2.20 -11.42 -16.30
CA PHE A 245 2.49 -11.09 -14.90
C PHE A 245 1.93 -12.17 -13.98
N VAL A 246 2.77 -12.74 -13.12
CA VAL A 246 2.31 -13.69 -12.10
C VAL A 246 1.65 -12.95 -10.94
N GLY A 247 0.38 -13.25 -10.72
CA GLY A 247 -0.42 -12.63 -9.68
C GLY A 247 -1.61 -13.49 -9.25
N PHE A 248 -2.74 -12.86 -8.98
CA PHE A 248 -3.91 -13.53 -8.43
C PHE A 248 -5.21 -13.02 -9.06
N ASP A 249 -6.25 -13.83 -9.00
CA ASP A 249 -7.58 -13.52 -9.53
C ASP A 249 -8.21 -12.28 -8.91
N ILE A 250 -7.92 -12.00 -7.64
CA ILE A 250 -8.41 -10.79 -6.94
C ILE A 250 -7.91 -9.47 -7.55
N TRP A 251 -6.96 -9.54 -8.47
CA TRP A 251 -6.41 -8.38 -9.18
C TRP A 251 -7.00 -8.15 -10.58
N ASP A 252 -8.04 -8.87 -10.95
CA ASP A 252 -8.70 -8.73 -12.25
C ASP A 252 -9.20 -7.29 -12.54
N LYS A 253 -9.46 -6.51 -11.48
CA LYS A 253 -9.92 -5.12 -11.59
C LYS A 253 -8.86 -4.08 -11.22
N VAL A 254 -7.60 -4.48 -11.02
CA VAL A 254 -6.53 -3.57 -10.60
C VAL A 254 -6.15 -2.57 -11.69
N HIS A 255 -6.36 -2.93 -12.94
CA HIS A 255 -6.06 -2.09 -14.10
C HIS A 255 -7.05 -2.37 -15.24
N PRO A 256 -7.56 -1.32 -15.95
CA PRO A 256 -8.63 -1.48 -16.95
C PRO A 256 -8.24 -2.30 -18.19
N PHE A 257 -6.95 -2.43 -18.49
CA PHE A 257 -6.45 -3.19 -19.64
C PHE A 257 -5.86 -4.56 -19.26
N ILE A 258 -6.07 -5.01 -18.03
CA ILE A 258 -5.60 -6.32 -17.57
C ILE A 258 -6.79 -7.28 -17.49
N THR A 259 -6.52 -8.52 -17.85
CA THR A 259 -7.35 -9.66 -17.53
C THR A 259 -6.52 -10.74 -16.86
N VAL A 260 -7.17 -11.59 -16.06
CA VAL A 260 -6.54 -12.69 -15.33
C VAL A 260 -6.97 -14.01 -15.93
N ARG A 261 -6.02 -14.93 -16.06
CA ARG A 261 -6.30 -16.32 -16.43
C ARG A 261 -5.65 -17.28 -15.46
N PRO A 262 -6.38 -18.28 -14.98
CA PRO A 262 -5.80 -19.35 -14.18
C PRO A 262 -4.82 -20.16 -15.03
N VAL A 263 -3.85 -20.76 -14.36
CA VAL A 263 -2.87 -21.65 -14.99
C VAL A 263 -2.99 -23.03 -14.35
N ASN A 264 -2.82 -24.08 -15.14
CA ASN A 264 -2.87 -25.45 -14.70
C ASN A 264 -1.57 -25.86 -13.95
N TRP A 265 -1.38 -25.27 -12.76
CA TRP A 265 -0.30 -25.53 -11.84
C TRP A 265 -0.79 -25.52 -10.38
N ASN A 266 0.07 -25.84 -9.43
CA ASN A 266 -0.28 -25.96 -8.01
C ASN A 266 0.61 -25.07 -7.14
N TYR A 267 0.49 -23.75 -7.31
CA TYR A 267 1.18 -22.76 -6.48
C TYR A 267 0.14 -21.85 -5.84
N GLU A 268 0.03 -21.92 -4.52
CA GLU A 268 -1.01 -21.24 -3.77
C GLU A 268 -0.43 -20.38 -2.66
N MET A 269 -1.16 -19.32 -2.31
CA MET A 269 -0.90 -18.46 -1.17
C MET A 269 -2.19 -18.14 -0.43
N ASP A 270 -2.08 -17.87 0.84
CA ASP A 270 -3.21 -17.48 1.67
C ASP A 270 -3.60 -16.02 1.40
N TYR A 271 -4.91 -15.80 1.28
CA TYR A 271 -5.52 -14.48 1.31
C TYR A 271 -6.37 -14.36 2.57
N GLY A 272 -6.29 -13.20 3.24
CA GLY A 272 -7.07 -12.99 4.45
C GLY A 272 -6.72 -11.69 5.16
N VAL A 273 -6.90 -11.72 6.46
CA VAL A 273 -6.76 -10.56 7.35
C VAL A 273 -5.39 -10.56 8.01
N LEU A 274 -4.68 -9.42 7.90
CA LEU A 274 -3.51 -9.10 8.71
C LEU A 274 -3.93 -8.10 9.79
N TYR A 275 -3.56 -8.36 11.03
CA TYR A 275 -3.95 -7.54 12.19
C TYR A 275 -2.89 -7.59 13.29
N SER A 276 -2.93 -6.63 14.22
CA SER A 276 -2.01 -6.58 15.35
C SER A 276 -2.30 -7.71 16.35
N GLU A 277 -1.26 -8.30 16.95
CA GLU A 277 -1.41 -9.25 18.09
C GLU A 277 -2.26 -8.65 19.23
N ASN A 278 -2.17 -7.32 19.42
CA ASN A 278 -2.94 -6.56 20.42
C ASN A 278 -4.23 -5.99 19.81
N ALA A 279 -4.97 -6.82 19.05
CA ALA A 279 -6.22 -6.42 18.41
C ALA A 279 -7.25 -5.88 19.42
N SER A 280 -7.88 -4.76 19.06
CA SER A 280 -8.95 -4.15 19.85
C SER A 280 -10.21 -5.05 19.91
N PRO A 281 -11.12 -4.87 20.91
CA PRO A 281 -12.35 -5.64 20.99
C PRO A 281 -13.18 -5.64 19.70
N PRO A 282 -13.40 -4.51 19.00
CA PRO A 282 -14.10 -4.50 17.72
C PRO A 282 -13.40 -5.34 16.65
N VAL A 283 -12.06 -5.30 16.59
CA VAL A 283 -11.29 -6.13 15.65
C VAL A 283 -11.42 -7.61 15.97
N LYS A 284 -11.40 -7.99 17.25
CA LYS A 284 -11.62 -9.38 17.67
C LYS A 284 -13.00 -9.88 17.25
N LEU A 285 -14.04 -9.06 17.47
CA LEU A 285 -15.39 -9.39 17.03
C LEU A 285 -15.48 -9.54 15.50
N PHE A 286 -14.83 -8.64 14.75
CA PHE A 286 -14.72 -8.74 13.29
C PHE A 286 -14.07 -10.08 12.87
N LEU A 287 -12.95 -10.45 13.49
CA LEU A 287 -12.25 -11.71 13.20
C LEU A 287 -13.13 -12.93 13.51
N ASP A 288 -13.94 -12.88 14.57
CA ASP A 288 -14.86 -13.97 14.89
C ASP A 288 -16.01 -14.08 13.87
N ILE A 289 -16.49 -12.95 13.34
CA ILE A 289 -17.47 -12.94 12.23
C ILE A 289 -16.84 -13.56 10.97
N VAL A 290 -15.62 -13.14 10.64
CA VAL A 290 -14.88 -13.75 9.50
C VAL A 290 -14.78 -15.25 9.67
N LYS A 291 -14.34 -15.75 10.85
CA LYS A 291 -14.21 -17.18 11.13
C LYS A 291 -15.54 -17.95 11.01
N ARG A 292 -16.68 -17.32 11.39
CA ARG A 292 -18.00 -17.96 11.24
C ARG A 292 -18.49 -18.02 9.79
N SER A 293 -17.91 -17.20 8.91
CA SER A 293 -18.27 -17.12 7.50
C SER A 293 -17.40 -18.00 6.59
N LEU A 294 -16.38 -18.65 7.14
CA LEU A 294 -15.52 -19.64 6.47
C LEU A 294 -16.17 -21.02 6.51
#